data_acd6f643fb8ca74c5a70d16f2a4db99c
#
_entry.id   acd6f643fb8ca74c5a70d16f2a4db99c
#
_cell.length_a   1.000
_cell.length_b   1.000
_cell.length_c   1.000
_cell.angle_alpha   90.00
_cell.angle_beta   90.00
_cell.angle_gamma   90.00
#
_symmetry.space_group_name_H-M   'P 1'
#
loop_
_entity.id
_entity.type
_entity.pdbx_description
1 polymer ?
#
loop_
_entity_poly.entity_id
_entity_poly.type
_entity_poly.pdbx_seq_one_letter_code
_entity_poly.pdbx_strand_id
1 'polypeptide(L)'
;MKKYLNFALVSFLALVMIGSGFNKLRKYNELPGPNYLIEKYSNNSIEYNIEQEGSEIRYNNYKFGLKQSGFFWQLLGFTELLFGILLFIKRYRFFGSIMLLSITSNIFLMHLFLEPAELGELFYTGFLLAINIYIVLRNKEGVQAIFDKSL
;
A
#
# COMPACT_ATOMS: atom_id res chain seq x y z
N MET A 1 8.57 -16.34 23.23
CA MET A 1 7.59 -16.34 22.12
C MET A 1 7.19 -14.94 21.67
N LYS A 2 6.63 -14.05 22.50
CA LYS A 2 6.13 -12.71 22.08
C LYS A 2 7.17 -11.80 21.39
N LYS A 3 8.47 -11.90 21.74
CA LYS A 3 9.55 -11.10 21.17
C LYS A 3 9.87 -11.52 19.72
N TYR A 4 9.93 -12.83 19.47
CA TYR A 4 10.20 -13.36 18.13
C TYR A 4 9.04 -13.12 17.16
N LEU A 5 7.79 -13.28 17.63
CA LEU A 5 6.61 -12.96 16.84
C LEU A 5 6.62 -11.48 16.40
N ASN A 6 6.89 -10.58 17.33
CA ASN A 6 6.98 -9.15 17.01
C ASN A 6 8.07 -8.85 15.99
N PHE A 7 9.25 -9.46 16.14
CA PHE A 7 10.34 -9.28 15.18
C PHE A 7 9.93 -9.81 13.80
N ALA A 8 9.30 -10.98 13.72
CA ALA A 8 8.82 -11.56 12.47
C ALA A 8 7.80 -10.66 11.77
N LEU A 9 6.80 -10.14 12.50
CA LEU A 9 5.77 -9.25 11.93
C LEU A 9 6.36 -7.93 11.44
N VAL A 10 7.26 -7.32 12.22
CA VAL A 10 7.96 -6.09 11.80
C VAL A 10 8.80 -6.33 10.55
N SER A 11 9.57 -7.43 10.52
CA SER A 11 10.41 -7.78 9.38
C SER A 11 9.57 -8.08 8.14
N PHE A 12 8.46 -8.80 8.30
CA PHE A 12 7.55 -9.11 7.20
C PHE A 12 6.99 -7.83 6.58
N LEU A 13 6.40 -6.95 7.39
CA LEU A 13 5.86 -5.67 6.90
C LEU A 13 6.94 -4.81 6.23
N ALA A 14 8.12 -4.71 6.86
CA ALA A 14 9.23 -3.94 6.33
C ALA A 14 9.68 -4.45 4.95
N LEU A 15 9.86 -5.77 4.80
CA LEU A 15 10.28 -6.37 3.53
C LEU A 15 9.24 -6.19 2.43
N VAL A 16 7.95 -6.34 2.75
CA VAL A 16 6.87 -6.10 1.80
C VAL A 16 6.88 -4.64 1.33
N MET A 17 6.98 -3.67 2.25
CA MET A 17 6.99 -2.25 1.90
C MET A 17 8.25 -1.86 1.10
N ILE A 18 9.43 -2.36 1.48
CA ILE A 18 10.68 -2.13 0.73
C ILE A 18 10.56 -2.70 -0.68
N GLY A 19 10.07 -3.94 -0.82
CA GLY A 19 9.90 -4.58 -2.12
C GLY A 19 8.89 -3.84 -3.00
N SER A 20 7.75 -3.44 -2.44
CA SER A 20 6.73 -2.63 -3.13
C SER A 20 7.29 -1.29 -3.59
N GLY A 21 7.97 -0.57 -2.68
CA GLY A 21 8.58 0.73 -2.99
C GLY A 21 9.64 0.62 -4.09
N PHE A 22 10.52 -0.38 -3.99
CA PHE A 22 11.54 -0.63 -5.01
C PHE A 22 10.93 -0.93 -6.39
N ASN A 23 9.89 -1.76 -6.44
CA ASN A 23 9.20 -2.07 -7.69
C ASN A 23 8.54 -0.84 -8.33
N LYS A 24 7.95 0.06 -7.52
CA LYS A 24 7.36 1.31 -8.03
C LYS A 24 8.42 2.24 -8.63
N LEU A 25 9.59 2.31 -8.01
CA LEU A 25 10.70 3.13 -8.52
C LEU A 25 11.30 2.55 -9.80
N ARG A 26 11.44 1.21 -9.89
CA ARG A 26 12.01 0.52 -11.05
C ARG A 26 11.10 0.58 -12.28
N LYS A 27 9.80 0.36 -12.08
CA LYS A 27 8.80 0.24 -13.16
C LYS A 27 8.16 1.57 -13.58
N TYR A 28 8.80 2.68 -13.26
CA TYR A 28 8.26 3.99 -13.61
C TYR A 28 8.06 4.19 -15.11
N ASN A 29 9.00 3.69 -15.93
CA ASN A 29 8.97 3.85 -17.39
C ASN A 29 8.06 2.85 -18.12
N GLU A 30 7.49 1.86 -17.42
CA GLU A 30 6.57 0.86 -17.97
C GLU A 30 5.11 1.34 -17.84
N LEU A 31 4.82 2.55 -18.31
CA LEU A 31 3.44 3.04 -18.32
C LEU A 31 2.74 2.52 -19.57
N PRO A 32 1.62 1.79 -19.42
CA PRO A 32 0.72 1.62 -20.55
C PRO A 32 0.24 3.02 -20.98
N GLY A 33 0.33 3.30 -22.29
CA GLY A 33 -0.15 4.57 -22.84
C GLY A 33 -1.65 4.79 -22.56
N PRO A 34 -2.17 6.02 -22.70
CA PRO A 34 -3.57 6.34 -22.44
C PRO A 34 -4.54 5.51 -23.29
N ASN A 35 -4.09 5.01 -24.43
CA ASN A 35 -4.88 4.17 -25.33
C ASN A 35 -4.95 2.69 -24.89
N TYR A 36 -4.15 2.26 -23.91
CA TYR A 36 -4.12 0.86 -23.47
C TYR A 36 -5.49 0.35 -23.00
N LEU A 37 -6.22 1.16 -22.25
CA LEU A 37 -7.56 0.79 -21.80
C LEU A 37 -8.54 0.77 -22.96
N ILE A 38 -8.47 1.75 -23.87
CA ILE A 38 -9.32 1.82 -25.05
C ILE A 38 -9.03 0.62 -25.97
N GLU A 39 -7.78 0.29 -26.20
CA GLU A 39 -7.36 -0.83 -27.04
C GLU A 39 -7.74 -2.19 -26.43
N LYS A 40 -7.55 -2.36 -25.11
CA LYS A 40 -7.98 -3.56 -24.38
C LYS A 40 -9.49 -3.79 -24.49
N TYR A 41 -10.30 -2.73 -24.39
CA TYR A 41 -11.76 -2.84 -24.41
C TYR A 41 -12.39 -2.79 -25.79
N SER A 42 -11.72 -2.20 -26.80
CA SER A 42 -12.21 -2.20 -28.19
C SER A 42 -12.01 -3.54 -28.90
N ASN A 43 -10.99 -4.33 -28.50
CA ASN A 43 -10.65 -5.59 -29.14
C ASN A 43 -11.36 -6.81 -28.54
N ASN A 44 -12.02 -6.68 -27.39
CA ASN A 44 -12.75 -7.77 -26.75
C ASN A 44 -14.26 -7.66 -27.01
N SER A 45 -14.73 -8.36 -28.02
CA SER A 45 -16.17 -8.63 -28.26
C SER A 45 -16.74 -9.72 -27.34
N ILE A 46 -16.35 -9.74 -26.06
CA ILE A 46 -16.75 -10.73 -25.04
C ILE A 46 -17.88 -10.16 -24.21
N GLU A 47 -18.91 -10.97 -23.93
CA GLU A 47 -20.04 -10.64 -23.05
C GLU A 47 -19.57 -9.96 -21.75
N TYR A 48 -19.99 -8.72 -21.58
CA TYR A 48 -19.64 -7.87 -20.45
C TYR A 48 -20.26 -8.37 -19.15
N ASN A 49 -19.45 -8.80 -18.22
CA ASN A 49 -19.84 -8.88 -16.81
C ASN A 49 -19.59 -7.51 -16.14
N ILE A 50 -20.60 -6.63 -16.24
CA ILE A 50 -20.51 -5.19 -15.92
C ILE A 50 -19.96 -4.91 -14.51
N GLU A 51 -20.17 -5.81 -13.53
CA GLU A 51 -19.72 -5.59 -12.16
C GLU A 51 -18.22 -5.86 -11.96
N GLN A 52 -17.70 -6.93 -12.53
CA GLN A 52 -16.29 -7.31 -12.40
C GLN A 52 -15.37 -6.41 -13.25
N GLU A 53 -15.76 -6.15 -14.49
CA GLU A 53 -15.01 -5.28 -15.40
C GLU A 53 -15.05 -3.82 -14.95
N GLY A 54 -16.17 -3.34 -14.38
CA GLY A 54 -16.29 -2.00 -13.84
C GLY A 54 -15.34 -1.74 -12.67
N SER A 55 -15.05 -2.73 -11.83
CA SER A 55 -14.08 -2.61 -10.73
C SER A 55 -12.65 -2.58 -11.24
N GLU A 56 -12.28 -3.45 -12.18
CA GLU A 56 -10.95 -3.45 -12.81
C GLU A 56 -10.65 -2.12 -13.51
N ILE A 57 -11.64 -1.54 -14.21
CA ILE A 57 -11.52 -0.23 -14.87
C ILE A 57 -11.24 0.86 -13.84
N ARG A 58 -12.00 0.92 -12.74
CA ARG A 58 -11.81 1.95 -11.69
C ARG A 58 -10.43 1.84 -11.05
N TYR A 59 -9.99 0.64 -10.73
CA TYR A 59 -8.69 0.38 -10.15
C TYR A 59 -7.54 0.78 -11.08
N ASN A 60 -7.63 0.38 -12.36
CA ASN A 60 -6.63 0.72 -13.36
C ASN A 60 -6.59 2.23 -13.64
N ASN A 61 -7.73 2.91 -13.69
CA ASN A 61 -7.80 4.36 -13.84
C ASN A 61 -7.16 5.09 -12.66
N TYR A 62 -7.39 4.63 -11.43
CA TYR A 62 -6.75 5.19 -10.24
C TYR A 62 -5.22 5.04 -10.31
N LYS A 63 -4.73 3.84 -10.59
CA LYS A 63 -3.28 3.59 -10.74
C LYS A 63 -2.67 4.40 -11.88
N PHE A 64 -3.39 4.50 -12.99
CA PHE A 64 -2.96 5.27 -14.14
C PHE A 64 -2.87 6.76 -13.80
N GLY A 65 -3.88 7.32 -13.11
CA GLY A 65 -3.85 8.71 -12.65
C GLY A 65 -2.66 9.02 -11.73
N LEU A 66 -2.35 8.12 -10.79
CA LEU A 66 -1.16 8.26 -9.93
C LEU A 66 0.14 8.28 -10.75
N LYS A 67 0.23 7.42 -11.77
CA LYS A 67 1.40 7.35 -12.65
C LYS A 67 1.50 8.56 -13.58
N GLN A 68 0.38 9.02 -14.14
CA GLN A 68 0.34 10.20 -15.02
C GLN A 68 0.71 11.50 -14.32
N SER A 69 0.58 11.59 -13.00
CA SER A 69 1.02 12.77 -12.25
C SER A 69 2.52 13.07 -12.38
N GLY A 70 3.31 12.09 -12.87
CA GLY A 70 4.74 12.21 -13.08
C GLY A 70 5.58 12.06 -11.82
N PHE A 71 5.04 12.33 -10.64
CA PHE A 71 5.80 12.25 -9.38
C PHE A 71 5.13 11.43 -8.27
N PHE A 72 3.79 11.33 -8.25
CA PHE A 72 3.08 10.67 -7.15
C PHE A 72 3.42 9.19 -7.00
N TRP A 73 3.56 8.50 -8.12
CA TRP A 73 3.93 7.08 -8.10
C TRP A 73 5.34 6.86 -7.53
N GLN A 74 6.27 7.72 -7.90
CA GLN A 74 7.65 7.69 -7.40
C GLN A 74 7.71 8.08 -5.92
N LEU A 75 6.98 9.14 -5.54
CA LEU A 75 6.89 9.59 -4.15
C LEU A 75 6.34 8.47 -3.27
N LEU A 76 5.28 7.78 -3.71
CA LEU A 76 4.72 6.64 -2.99
C LEU A 76 5.76 5.51 -2.85
N GLY A 77 6.46 5.15 -3.93
CA GLY A 77 7.52 4.16 -3.89
C GLY A 77 8.67 4.54 -2.95
N PHE A 78 9.09 5.80 -3.00
CA PHE A 78 10.14 6.33 -2.11
C PHE A 78 9.72 6.30 -0.64
N THR A 79 8.50 6.72 -0.32
CA THR A 79 7.98 6.73 1.06
C THR A 79 7.80 5.32 1.61
N GLU A 80 7.30 4.37 0.82
CA GLU A 80 7.23 2.96 1.21
C GLU A 80 8.62 2.39 1.53
N LEU A 81 9.60 2.65 0.68
CA LEU A 81 10.98 2.20 0.87
C LEU A 81 11.59 2.83 2.12
N LEU A 82 11.50 4.15 2.26
CA LEU A 82 12.06 4.88 3.40
C LEU A 82 11.47 4.40 4.72
N PHE A 83 10.14 4.38 4.83
CA PHE A 83 9.48 4.00 6.08
C PHE A 83 9.58 2.49 6.35
N GLY A 84 9.65 1.66 5.31
CA GLY A 84 9.97 0.24 5.44
C GLY A 84 11.35 0.02 6.06
N ILE A 85 12.37 0.77 5.64
CA ILE A 85 13.71 0.73 6.24
C ILE A 85 13.68 1.20 7.70
N LEU A 86 12.93 2.27 8.02
CA LEU A 86 12.82 2.80 9.37
C LEU A 86 12.20 1.80 10.37
N LEU A 87 11.40 0.83 9.92
CA LEU A 87 10.88 -0.23 10.78
C LEU A 87 11.98 -1.11 11.38
N PHE A 88 13.10 -1.32 10.69
CA PHE A 88 14.24 -2.07 11.22
C PHE A 88 15.01 -1.32 12.30
N ILE A 89 14.99 0.01 12.26
CA ILE A 89 15.70 0.85 13.22
C ILE A 89 14.83 1.04 14.46
N LYS A 90 15.18 0.38 15.57
CA LYS A 90 14.38 0.36 16.81
C LYS A 90 13.93 1.76 17.26
N ARG A 91 14.82 2.76 17.15
CA ARG A 91 14.56 4.16 17.56
C ARG A 91 13.47 4.82 16.70
N TYR A 92 13.44 4.53 15.40
CA TYR A 92 12.53 5.17 14.44
C TYR A 92 11.35 4.29 14.04
N ARG A 93 11.26 3.07 14.57
CA ARG A 93 10.20 2.09 14.26
C ARG A 93 8.80 2.65 14.45
N PHE A 94 8.57 3.36 15.54
CA PHE A 94 7.27 3.95 15.82
C PHE A 94 6.89 5.00 14.78
N PHE A 95 7.81 5.91 14.47
CA PHE A 95 7.60 6.91 13.42
C PHE A 95 7.36 6.26 12.06
N GLY A 96 8.20 5.31 11.65
CA GLY A 96 8.02 4.57 10.41
C GLY A 96 6.67 3.86 10.32
N SER A 97 6.21 3.23 11.41
CA SER A 97 4.91 2.54 11.44
C SER A 97 3.72 3.49 11.34
N ILE A 98 3.76 4.66 11.96
CA ILE A 98 2.70 5.69 11.82
C ILE A 98 2.63 6.22 10.40
N MET A 99 3.77 6.52 9.80
CA MET A 99 3.81 7.00 8.41
C MET A 99 3.32 5.93 7.43
N LEU A 100 3.72 4.66 7.64
CA LEU A 100 3.20 3.54 6.86
C LEU A 100 1.71 3.28 7.09
N LEU A 101 1.15 3.66 8.24
CA LEU A 101 -0.28 3.46 8.50
C LEU A 101 -1.15 4.19 7.48
N SER A 102 -0.78 5.42 7.11
CA SER A 102 -1.48 6.16 6.06
C SER A 102 -1.40 5.45 4.70
N ILE A 103 -0.24 4.89 4.38
CA ILE A 103 -0.02 4.18 3.11
C ILE A 103 -0.78 2.85 3.08
N THR A 104 -0.66 2.02 4.12
CA THR A 104 -1.35 0.72 4.20
C THR A 104 -2.86 0.88 4.27
N SER A 105 -3.36 1.93 4.94
CA SER A 105 -4.79 2.26 4.93
C SER A 105 -5.27 2.63 3.54
N ASN A 106 -4.52 3.48 2.83
CA ASN A 106 -4.88 3.87 1.46
C ASN A 106 -4.90 2.66 0.51
N ILE A 107 -3.90 1.77 0.58
CA ILE A 107 -3.84 0.55 -0.22
C ILE A 107 -5.04 -0.35 0.07
N PHE A 108 -5.37 -0.57 1.35
CA PHE A 108 -6.53 -1.37 1.75
C PHE A 108 -7.84 -0.78 1.25
N LEU A 109 -8.06 0.54 1.44
CA LEU A 109 -9.26 1.22 0.99
C LEU A 109 -9.39 1.21 -0.54
N MET A 110 -8.27 1.30 -1.25
CA MET A 110 -8.25 1.18 -2.70
C MET A 110 -8.80 -0.19 -3.16
N HIS A 111 -8.33 -1.30 -2.58
CA HIS A 111 -8.86 -2.63 -2.91
C HIS A 111 -10.31 -2.79 -2.45
N LEU A 112 -10.65 -2.28 -1.26
CA LEU A 112 -12.02 -2.38 -0.73
C LEU A 112 -13.07 -1.67 -1.61
N PHE A 113 -12.76 -0.49 -2.14
CA PHE A 113 -13.72 0.32 -2.89
C PHE A 113 -13.60 0.23 -4.41
N LEU A 114 -12.39 0.01 -4.92
CA LEU A 114 -12.16 -0.01 -6.36
C LEU A 114 -12.14 -1.42 -6.95
N GLU A 115 -11.77 -2.43 -6.15
CA GLU A 115 -11.59 -3.80 -6.63
C GLU A 115 -12.13 -4.85 -5.62
N PRO A 116 -13.39 -4.74 -5.18
CA PRO A 116 -13.94 -5.60 -4.14
C PRO A 116 -14.08 -7.08 -4.57
N ALA A 117 -14.05 -7.36 -5.87
CA ALA A 117 -14.13 -8.72 -6.40
C ALA A 117 -12.84 -9.53 -6.17
N GLU A 118 -11.69 -8.86 -6.02
CA GLU A 118 -10.39 -9.50 -5.78
C GLU A 118 -10.16 -9.76 -4.29
N LEU A 119 -10.88 -10.75 -3.76
CA LEU A 119 -10.85 -11.10 -2.33
C LEU A 119 -9.43 -11.41 -1.84
N GLY A 120 -8.56 -12.00 -2.67
CA GLY A 120 -7.18 -12.30 -2.33
C GLY A 120 -6.38 -11.04 -1.98
N GLU A 121 -6.44 -10.02 -2.82
CA GLU A 121 -5.77 -8.73 -2.61
C GLU A 121 -6.38 -7.97 -1.42
N LEU A 122 -7.69 -8.04 -1.25
CA LEU A 122 -8.39 -7.42 -0.11
C LEU A 122 -7.94 -8.04 1.21
N PHE A 123 -7.88 -9.37 1.33
CA PHE A 123 -7.39 -10.05 2.53
C PHE A 123 -5.91 -9.77 2.78
N TYR A 124 -5.09 -9.79 1.73
CA TYR A 124 -3.67 -9.52 1.83
C TYR A 124 -3.39 -8.09 2.34
N THR A 125 -4.02 -7.09 1.74
CA THR A 125 -3.84 -5.69 2.14
C THR A 125 -4.44 -5.39 3.51
N GLY A 126 -5.58 -6.02 3.85
CA GLY A 126 -6.17 -5.97 5.19
C GLY A 126 -5.26 -6.57 6.26
N PHE A 127 -4.57 -7.66 5.94
CA PHE A 127 -3.59 -8.29 6.84
C PHE A 127 -2.37 -7.39 7.06
N LEU A 128 -1.85 -6.74 6.01
CA LEU A 128 -0.76 -5.76 6.14
C LEU A 128 -1.16 -4.58 7.03
N LEU A 129 -2.37 -4.06 6.85
CA LEU A 129 -2.92 -2.99 7.67
C LEU A 129 -3.04 -3.43 9.15
N ALA A 130 -3.57 -4.61 9.40
CA ALA A 130 -3.70 -5.17 10.75
C ALA A 130 -2.33 -5.33 11.45
N ILE A 131 -1.31 -5.82 10.74
CA ILE A 131 0.06 -5.91 11.25
C ILE A 131 0.57 -4.50 11.60
N ASN A 132 0.36 -3.52 10.73
CA ASN A 132 0.84 -2.17 10.97
C ASN A 132 0.17 -1.52 12.19
N ILE A 133 -1.15 -1.65 12.31
CA ILE A 133 -1.90 -1.21 13.51
C ILE A 133 -1.34 -1.90 14.77
N TYR A 134 -1.09 -3.20 14.72
CA TYR A 134 -0.51 -3.94 15.83
C TYR A 134 0.86 -3.38 16.25
N ILE A 135 1.74 -3.05 15.29
CA ILE A 135 3.06 -2.48 15.56
C ILE A 135 2.93 -1.11 16.22
N VAL A 136 2.02 -0.25 15.75
CA VAL A 136 1.75 1.07 16.32
C VAL A 136 1.26 0.93 17.76
N LEU A 137 0.19 0.14 17.99
CA LEU A 137 -0.43 -0.04 19.31
C LEU A 137 0.52 -0.68 20.34
N ARG A 138 1.45 -1.49 19.88
CA ARG A 138 2.43 -2.12 20.76
C ARG A 138 3.47 -1.13 21.32
N ASN A 139 3.71 -0.03 20.61
CA ASN A 139 4.64 1.01 21.07
C ASN A 139 3.93 2.03 21.97
N LYS A 140 3.57 1.58 23.17
CA LYS A 140 2.78 2.37 24.12
C LYS A 140 3.43 3.71 24.48
N GLU A 141 4.76 3.74 24.65
CA GLU A 141 5.51 4.97 24.96
C GLU A 141 5.39 5.99 23.83
N GLY A 142 5.49 5.55 22.58
CA GLY A 142 5.30 6.42 21.41
C GLY A 142 3.86 6.92 21.29
N VAL A 143 2.87 6.05 21.53
CA VAL A 143 1.45 6.45 21.53
C VAL A 143 1.17 7.47 22.64
N GLN A 144 1.63 7.23 23.87
CA GLN A 144 1.46 8.14 24.99
C GLN A 144 2.12 9.51 24.71
N ALA A 145 3.33 9.52 24.13
CA ALA A 145 4.04 10.77 23.81
C ALA A 145 3.29 11.66 22.81
N ILE A 146 2.38 11.11 21.98
CA ILE A 146 1.52 11.90 21.11
C ILE A 146 0.43 12.62 21.92
N PHE A 147 -0.13 11.95 22.93
CA PHE A 147 -1.23 12.48 23.73
C PHE A 147 -0.75 13.37 24.91
N ASP A 148 0.41 13.06 25.53
CA ASP A 148 0.94 13.82 26.66
C ASP A 148 1.52 15.19 26.27
N LYS A 149 1.80 15.46 25.00
CA LYS A 149 2.28 16.76 24.50
C LYS A 149 1.16 17.73 24.09
N SER A 150 -0.08 17.41 24.37
CA SER A 150 -1.23 18.23 23.97
C SER A 150 -1.69 19.21 25.08
N LEU A 151 -0.83 19.55 26.03
CA LEU A 151 -1.09 20.56 27.06
C LEU A 151 0.12 21.54 27.15
#